data_a5c3cfb3168f5e445b49b1967b9f228f
#
_entry.id   a5c3cfb3168f5e445b49b1967b9f228f
#
_cell.length_a   1.000
_cell.length_b   1.000
_cell.length_c   1.000
_cell.angle_alpha   90.00
_cell.angle_beta   90.00
_cell.angle_gamma   90.00
#
_symmetry.space_group_name_H-M   'P 1'
#
loop_
_entity.id
_entity.type
_entity.pdbx_description
1 polymer ?
#
loop_
_entity_poly.entity_id
_entity_poly.type
_entity_poly.pdbx_seq_one_letter_code
_entity_poly.pdbx_strand_id
1 'polypeptide(L)'
;MFGIVHYEMFLIAGIILNITPGSDTMYILSRSISQGRRAGIYSVLGISSGCAVHTVLAALGLSVILAQSAVAFTVVKTAGALYLAWLGITTLRAQHNPLLGLQENDMSGRDIYWQGLLTNVLNPKVALFFISFLPQFIEPQNSYGIVPFVFLGITFLVTGTLWCLLLAFCSARATAFLRQNNSAAHWLNKICGGIYLLLGVKLLTAER
;
A
#
# COMPACT_ATOMS: atom_id res chain seq x y z
N MET A 1 -22.67 -5.52 4.33
CA MET A 1 -22.36 -6.94 4.12
C MET A 1 -21.21 -7.32 5.03
N PHE A 2 -21.38 -8.29 5.93
CA PHE A 2 -20.36 -8.73 6.93
C PHE A 2 -19.81 -7.60 7.82
N GLY A 3 -20.60 -6.62 8.22
CA GLY A 3 -20.13 -5.47 9.01
C GLY A 3 -19.22 -4.51 8.25
N ILE A 4 -19.21 -4.56 6.90
CA ILE A 4 -18.44 -3.66 6.05
C ILE A 4 -19.34 -2.50 5.61
N VAL A 5 -18.86 -1.27 5.78
CA VAL A 5 -19.48 -0.03 5.35
C VAL A 5 -18.63 0.65 4.27
N HIS A 6 -19.26 1.34 3.34
CA HIS A 6 -18.60 2.14 2.29
C HIS A 6 -17.52 1.36 1.49
N TYR A 7 -17.81 0.10 1.12
CA TYR A 7 -16.87 -0.78 0.42
C TYR A 7 -16.30 -0.16 -0.87
N GLU A 8 -17.12 0.56 -1.64
CA GLU A 8 -16.69 1.23 -2.87
C GLU A 8 -15.59 2.27 -2.59
N MET A 9 -15.71 2.99 -1.49
CA MET A 9 -14.70 3.98 -1.09
C MET A 9 -13.40 3.28 -0.64
N PHE A 10 -13.50 2.15 0.07
CA PHE A 10 -12.34 1.33 0.40
C PHE A 10 -11.63 0.85 -0.86
N LEU A 11 -12.39 0.33 -1.83
CA LEU A 11 -11.84 -0.17 -3.09
C LEU A 11 -11.11 0.94 -3.86
N ILE A 12 -11.74 2.10 -4.02
CA ILE A 12 -11.13 3.26 -4.70
C ILE A 12 -9.85 3.70 -4.00
N ALA A 13 -9.90 3.87 -2.68
CA ALA A 13 -8.75 4.30 -1.90
C ALA A 13 -7.61 3.26 -1.93
N GLY A 14 -7.93 1.98 -1.85
CA GLY A 14 -6.97 0.88 -1.96
C GLY A 14 -6.29 0.84 -3.34
N ILE A 15 -7.05 1.00 -4.43
CA ILE A 15 -6.50 1.08 -5.79
C ILE A 15 -5.56 2.29 -5.92
N ILE A 16 -5.98 3.45 -5.45
CA ILE A 16 -5.15 4.68 -5.48
C ILE A 16 -3.86 4.47 -4.71
N LEU A 17 -3.94 3.87 -3.53
CA LEU A 17 -2.74 3.56 -2.73
C LEU A 17 -1.82 2.58 -3.47
N ASN A 18 -2.37 1.53 -4.08
CA ASN A 18 -1.60 0.55 -4.85
C ASN A 18 -0.89 1.19 -6.05
N ILE A 19 -1.57 2.08 -6.79
CA ILE A 19 -1.01 2.77 -7.95
C ILE A 19 0.06 3.79 -7.55
N THR A 20 -0.06 4.38 -6.37
CA THR A 20 0.90 5.38 -5.89
C THR A 20 2.29 4.76 -5.74
N PRO A 21 3.33 5.33 -6.39
CA PRO A 21 4.67 4.83 -6.28
C PRO A 21 5.18 4.81 -4.83
N GLY A 22 5.83 3.74 -4.45
CA GLY A 22 6.42 3.54 -3.12
C GLY A 22 7.53 2.49 -3.19
N SER A 23 8.03 2.04 -2.02
CA SER A 23 9.10 1.04 -1.93
C SER A 23 8.78 -0.24 -2.73
N ASP A 24 7.54 -0.72 -2.67
CA ASP A 24 7.09 -1.93 -3.37
C ASP A 24 7.19 -1.78 -4.89
N THR A 25 6.66 -0.67 -5.42
CA THR A 25 6.75 -0.33 -6.85
C THR A 25 8.19 -0.25 -7.32
N MET A 26 9.03 0.45 -6.53
CA MET A 26 10.45 0.61 -6.85
C MET A 26 11.19 -0.71 -6.84
N TYR A 27 10.89 -1.57 -5.85
CA TYR A 27 11.49 -2.89 -5.74
C TYR A 27 11.14 -3.76 -6.95
N ILE A 28 9.85 -3.85 -7.33
CA ILE A 28 9.40 -4.63 -8.49
C ILE A 28 10.05 -4.14 -9.77
N LEU A 29 10.03 -2.83 -10.02
CA LEU A 29 10.61 -2.24 -11.22
C LEU A 29 12.11 -2.48 -11.30
N SER A 30 12.84 -2.26 -10.18
CA SER A 30 14.28 -2.52 -10.11
C SER A 30 14.61 -3.97 -10.49
N ARG A 31 13.98 -4.94 -9.83
CA ARG A 31 14.23 -6.36 -10.09
C ARG A 31 13.77 -6.81 -11.48
N SER A 32 12.64 -6.29 -11.96
CA SER A 32 12.14 -6.63 -13.31
C SER A 32 13.04 -6.09 -14.43
N ILE A 33 13.69 -4.93 -14.20
CA ILE A 33 14.57 -4.30 -15.19
C ILE A 33 15.94 -4.95 -15.18
N SER A 34 16.53 -5.17 -13.99
CA SER A 34 17.88 -5.72 -13.86
C SER A 34 17.96 -7.21 -14.17
N GLN A 35 16.98 -8.01 -13.72
CA GLN A 35 17.03 -9.48 -13.80
C GLN A 35 15.84 -10.08 -14.58
N GLY A 36 15.02 -9.24 -15.23
CA GLY A 36 13.94 -9.66 -16.11
C GLY A 36 12.65 -10.08 -15.39
N ARG A 37 11.68 -10.55 -16.19
CA ARG A 37 10.30 -10.83 -15.73
C ARG A 37 10.22 -11.84 -14.59
N ARG A 38 11.09 -12.86 -14.57
CA ARG A 38 11.08 -13.86 -13.50
C ARG A 38 11.39 -13.23 -12.15
N ALA A 39 12.39 -12.37 -12.09
CA ALA A 39 12.72 -11.62 -10.88
C ALA A 39 11.56 -10.71 -10.45
N GLY A 40 10.90 -10.05 -11.41
CA GLY A 40 9.68 -9.29 -11.15
C GLY A 40 8.56 -10.13 -10.51
N ILE A 41 8.34 -11.35 -11.01
CA ILE A 41 7.33 -12.26 -10.43
C ILE A 41 7.70 -12.67 -9.00
N TYR A 42 8.97 -13.02 -8.72
CA TYR A 42 9.41 -13.31 -7.36
C TYR A 42 9.23 -12.11 -6.43
N SER A 43 9.51 -10.90 -6.92
CA SER A 43 9.24 -9.65 -6.18
C SER A 43 7.76 -9.49 -5.84
N VAL A 44 6.87 -9.71 -6.81
CA VAL A 44 5.42 -9.64 -6.60
C VAL A 44 4.95 -10.67 -5.57
N LEU A 45 5.43 -11.92 -5.67
CA LEU A 45 5.08 -12.96 -4.69
C LEU A 45 5.53 -12.59 -3.28
N GLY A 46 6.73 -12.06 -3.13
CA GLY A 46 7.23 -11.59 -1.83
C GLY A 46 6.37 -10.46 -1.26
N ILE A 47 6.11 -9.42 -2.06
CA ILE A 47 5.28 -8.28 -1.66
C ILE A 47 3.85 -8.71 -1.31
N SER A 48 3.24 -9.58 -2.11
CA SER A 48 1.90 -10.11 -1.82
C SER A 48 1.86 -10.91 -0.52
N SER A 49 2.92 -11.68 -0.23
CA SER A 49 3.04 -12.39 1.04
C SER A 49 3.19 -11.42 2.23
N GLY A 50 3.91 -10.32 2.07
CA GLY A 50 3.98 -9.24 3.07
C GLY A 50 2.62 -8.59 3.33
N CYS A 51 1.85 -8.34 2.27
CA CYS A 51 0.48 -7.84 2.38
C CYS A 51 -0.45 -8.84 3.11
N ALA A 52 -0.28 -10.15 2.88
CA ALA A 52 -0.99 -11.17 3.64
C ALA A 52 -0.64 -11.14 5.15
N VAL A 53 0.62 -10.90 5.49
CA VAL A 53 1.04 -10.69 6.89
C VAL A 53 0.30 -9.51 7.50
N HIS A 54 0.23 -8.36 6.83
CA HIS A 54 -0.55 -7.20 7.31
C HIS A 54 -2.03 -7.54 7.49
N THR A 55 -2.61 -8.31 6.56
CA THR A 55 -4.01 -8.76 6.67
C THR A 55 -4.23 -9.61 7.93
N VAL A 56 -3.34 -10.56 8.19
CA VAL A 56 -3.42 -11.41 9.39
C VAL A 56 -3.24 -10.59 10.67
N LEU A 57 -2.25 -9.70 10.71
CA LEU A 57 -2.01 -8.83 11.85
C LEU A 57 -3.20 -7.89 12.12
N ALA A 58 -3.81 -7.33 11.09
CA ALA A 58 -5.01 -6.51 11.22
C ALA A 58 -6.20 -7.33 11.73
N ALA A 59 -6.42 -8.52 11.17
CA ALA A 59 -7.52 -9.40 11.58
C ALA A 59 -7.40 -9.86 13.05
N LEU A 60 -6.20 -10.21 13.49
CA LEU A 60 -5.98 -10.71 14.86
C LEU A 60 -5.77 -9.60 15.89
N GLY A 61 -5.10 -8.50 15.50
CA GLY A 61 -4.73 -7.43 16.43
C GLY A 61 -5.77 -6.31 16.50
N LEU A 62 -6.13 -5.74 15.36
CA LEU A 62 -7.05 -4.59 15.33
C LEU A 62 -8.48 -4.95 15.70
N SER A 63 -8.95 -6.16 15.37
CA SER A 63 -10.27 -6.63 15.79
C SER A 63 -10.46 -6.57 17.31
N VAL A 64 -9.42 -6.93 18.07
CA VAL A 64 -9.41 -6.89 19.53
C VAL A 64 -9.35 -5.44 20.04
N ILE A 65 -8.48 -4.60 19.46
CA ILE A 65 -8.33 -3.19 19.87
C ILE A 65 -9.62 -2.41 19.64
N LEU A 66 -10.27 -2.60 18.50
CA LEU A 66 -11.52 -1.92 18.17
C LEU A 66 -12.68 -2.35 19.06
N ALA A 67 -12.71 -3.64 19.46
CA ALA A 67 -13.73 -4.15 20.36
C ALA A 67 -13.59 -3.62 21.80
N GLN A 68 -12.37 -3.30 22.24
CA GLN A 68 -12.08 -3.06 23.66
C GLN A 68 -11.84 -1.58 24.02
N SER A 69 -11.46 -0.69 23.08
CA SER A 69 -11.04 0.66 23.44
C SER A 69 -11.30 1.73 22.38
N ALA A 70 -12.23 2.66 22.69
CA ALA A 70 -12.47 3.86 21.91
C ALA A 70 -11.25 4.80 21.87
N VAL A 71 -10.48 4.83 22.96
CA VAL A 71 -9.25 5.64 23.06
C VAL A 71 -8.18 5.10 22.13
N ALA A 72 -7.96 3.77 22.14
CA ALA A 72 -6.99 3.14 21.25
C ALA A 72 -7.35 3.38 19.77
N PHE A 73 -8.63 3.31 19.41
CA PHE A 73 -9.09 3.66 18.06
C PHE A 73 -8.73 5.10 17.70
N THR A 74 -9.02 6.07 18.60
CA THR A 74 -8.73 7.48 18.37
C THR A 74 -7.22 7.73 18.18
N VAL A 75 -6.38 7.09 18.99
CA VAL A 75 -4.92 7.18 18.86
C VAL A 75 -4.45 6.66 17.50
N VAL A 76 -4.90 5.47 17.12
CA VAL A 76 -4.55 4.84 15.84
C VAL A 76 -5.03 5.69 14.66
N LYS A 77 -6.27 6.19 14.72
CA LYS A 77 -6.86 7.10 13.70
C LYS A 77 -6.02 8.37 13.53
N THR A 78 -5.69 9.04 14.64
CA THR A 78 -4.93 10.29 14.63
C THR A 78 -3.51 10.08 14.10
N ALA A 79 -2.81 9.06 14.59
CA ALA A 79 -1.48 8.71 14.10
C ALA A 79 -1.47 8.40 12.60
N GLY A 80 -2.47 7.67 12.10
CA GLY A 80 -2.61 7.38 10.67
C GLY A 80 -2.89 8.62 9.83
N ALA A 81 -3.73 9.53 10.30
CA ALA A 81 -4.02 10.79 9.61
C ALA A 81 -2.77 11.69 9.50
N LEU A 82 -2.02 11.82 10.60
CA LEU A 82 -0.76 12.56 10.61
C LEU A 82 0.26 11.96 9.65
N TYR A 83 0.34 10.62 9.59
CA TYR A 83 1.22 9.96 8.66
C TYR A 83 0.78 10.14 7.20
N LEU A 84 -0.50 10.03 6.88
CA LEU A 84 -1.01 10.31 5.53
C LEU A 84 -0.73 11.74 5.12
N ALA A 85 -0.85 12.70 6.04
CA ALA A 85 -0.47 14.09 5.80
C ALA A 85 1.02 14.22 5.51
N TRP A 86 1.88 13.58 6.32
CA TRP A 86 3.33 13.56 6.10
C TRP A 86 3.69 12.90 4.75
N LEU A 87 3.08 11.76 4.44
CA LEU A 87 3.29 11.06 3.16
C LEU A 87 2.83 11.92 1.98
N GLY A 88 1.70 12.61 2.10
CA GLY A 88 1.19 13.54 1.11
C GLY A 88 2.17 14.68 0.85
N ILE A 89 2.65 15.35 1.91
CA ILE A 89 3.62 16.45 1.82
C ILE A 89 4.94 15.98 1.20
N THR A 90 5.48 14.85 1.64
CA THR A 90 6.75 14.32 1.12
C THR A 90 6.62 13.92 -0.36
N THR A 91 5.50 13.31 -0.76
CA THR A 91 5.22 12.95 -2.15
C THR A 91 5.06 14.19 -3.05
N LEU A 92 4.38 15.25 -2.56
CA LEU A 92 4.27 16.53 -3.28
C LEU A 92 5.62 17.24 -3.47
N ARG A 93 6.52 17.11 -2.49
CA ARG A 93 7.86 17.70 -2.52
C ARG A 93 8.89 16.89 -3.29
N ALA A 94 8.58 15.66 -3.64
CA ALA A 94 9.49 14.78 -4.38
C ALA A 94 9.79 15.36 -5.77
N GLN A 95 11.00 15.86 -5.96
CA GLN A 95 11.48 16.45 -7.23
C GLN A 95 12.25 15.44 -8.08
N HIS A 96 12.68 14.32 -7.51
CA HIS A 96 13.53 13.35 -8.19
C HIS A 96 12.69 12.22 -8.77
N ASN A 97 13.09 11.77 -9.95
CA ASN A 97 12.58 10.55 -10.55
C ASN A 97 13.14 9.37 -9.73
N PRO A 98 12.30 8.61 -9.01
CA PRO A 98 12.78 7.55 -8.13
C PRO A 98 13.43 6.38 -8.88
N LEU A 99 13.35 6.36 -10.22
CA LEU A 99 13.96 5.31 -11.07
C LEU A 99 15.43 5.59 -11.43
N LEU A 100 15.98 6.74 -11.02
CA LEU A 100 17.40 7.05 -11.23
C LEU A 100 18.21 6.42 -10.07
N GLY A 101 19.09 5.47 -10.38
CA GLY A 101 20.01 4.85 -9.40
C GLY A 101 19.70 3.40 -9.02
N LEU A 102 18.92 2.67 -9.83
CA LEU A 102 18.72 1.23 -9.61
C LEU A 102 20.03 0.47 -9.78
N GLN A 103 20.51 -0.20 -8.71
CA GLN A 103 21.72 -1.02 -8.73
C GLN A 103 21.46 -2.41 -9.31
N GLU A 104 22.39 -2.88 -10.13
CA GLU A 104 22.39 -4.21 -10.73
C GLU A 104 23.18 -5.17 -9.83
N ASN A 105 22.49 -5.93 -8.99
CA ASN A 105 23.06 -7.08 -8.31
C ASN A 105 22.21 -8.30 -8.63
N ASP A 106 22.85 -9.34 -9.20
CA ASP A 106 22.20 -10.63 -9.45
C ASP A 106 21.85 -11.30 -8.12
N MET A 107 20.56 -11.57 -7.93
CA MET A 107 20.03 -12.25 -6.76
C MET A 107 19.27 -13.51 -7.15
N SER A 108 19.31 -14.52 -6.28
CA SER A 108 18.48 -15.72 -6.48
C SER A 108 16.99 -15.38 -6.35
N GLY A 109 16.11 -16.13 -7.02
CA GLY A 109 14.67 -15.92 -6.91
C GLY A 109 14.15 -16.01 -5.48
N ARG A 110 14.78 -16.86 -4.64
CA ARG A 110 14.48 -16.99 -3.22
C ARG A 110 14.81 -15.69 -2.45
N ASP A 111 15.97 -15.12 -2.69
CA ASP A 111 16.39 -13.90 -2.02
C ASP A 111 15.53 -12.71 -2.44
N ILE A 112 15.19 -12.63 -3.73
CA ILE A 112 14.25 -11.64 -4.26
C ILE A 112 12.89 -11.74 -3.55
N TYR A 113 12.36 -12.96 -3.38
CA TYR A 113 11.09 -13.17 -2.68
C TYR A 113 11.18 -12.68 -1.22
N TRP A 114 12.18 -13.11 -0.45
CA TRP A 114 12.32 -12.72 0.95
C TRP A 114 12.54 -11.22 1.12
N GLN A 115 13.35 -10.62 0.26
CA GLN A 115 13.56 -9.18 0.27
C GLN A 115 12.27 -8.42 -0.09
N GLY A 116 11.48 -8.92 -1.06
CA GLY A 116 10.17 -8.36 -1.40
C GLY A 116 9.20 -8.44 -0.23
N LEU A 117 9.14 -9.58 0.46
CA LEU A 117 8.32 -9.76 1.66
C LEU A 117 8.69 -8.74 2.73
N LEU A 118 9.98 -8.64 3.07
CA LEU A 118 10.45 -7.68 4.06
C LEU A 118 10.20 -6.23 3.63
N THR A 119 10.39 -5.91 2.34
CA THR A 119 10.09 -4.58 1.80
C THR A 119 8.65 -4.18 2.07
N ASN A 120 7.68 -5.09 1.87
CA ASN A 120 6.27 -4.81 2.11
C ASN A 120 5.93 -4.80 3.61
N VAL A 121 6.39 -5.78 4.39
CA VAL A 121 6.13 -5.83 5.84
C VAL A 121 6.66 -4.58 6.56
N LEU A 122 7.83 -4.09 6.13
CA LEU A 122 8.43 -2.87 6.67
C LEU A 122 7.96 -1.59 5.96
N ASN A 123 7.07 -1.70 4.98
CA ASN A 123 6.54 -0.55 4.26
C ASN A 123 5.56 0.24 5.13
N PRO A 124 5.93 1.44 5.60
CA PRO A 124 5.08 2.22 6.49
C PRO A 124 3.77 2.66 5.82
N LYS A 125 3.77 2.81 4.48
CA LYS A 125 2.57 3.13 3.72
C LYS A 125 1.51 2.04 3.86
N VAL A 126 1.90 0.78 3.69
CA VAL A 126 1.00 -0.39 3.79
C VAL A 126 0.60 -0.62 5.24
N ALA A 127 1.57 -0.62 6.16
CA ALA A 127 1.31 -0.82 7.59
C ALA A 127 0.24 0.14 8.10
N LEU A 128 0.37 1.43 7.81
CA LEU A 128 -0.57 2.45 8.30
C LEU A 128 -1.92 2.43 7.58
N PHE A 129 -1.96 2.03 6.30
CA PHE A 129 -3.22 1.75 5.64
C PHE A 129 -4.00 0.66 6.37
N PHE A 130 -3.36 -0.44 6.70
CA PHE A 130 -4.01 -1.52 7.45
C PHE A 130 -4.40 -1.11 8.86
N ILE A 131 -3.53 -0.38 9.57
CA ILE A 131 -3.76 -0.03 10.98
C ILE A 131 -4.81 1.08 11.12
N SER A 132 -4.76 2.11 10.28
CA SER A 132 -5.52 3.34 10.49
C SER A 132 -6.69 3.52 9.54
N PHE A 133 -6.57 3.03 8.32
CA PHE A 133 -7.57 3.28 7.28
C PHE A 133 -8.57 2.12 7.15
N LEU A 134 -8.12 0.88 7.11
CA LEU A 134 -8.98 -0.29 6.96
C LEU A 134 -10.10 -0.38 8.04
N PRO A 135 -9.85 -0.10 9.33
CA PRO A 135 -10.88 -0.17 10.37
C PRO A 135 -12.07 0.76 10.18
N GLN A 136 -11.91 1.85 9.42
CA GLN A 136 -12.98 2.83 9.19
C GLN A 136 -14.09 2.31 8.29
N PHE A 137 -13.83 1.21 7.59
CA PHE A 137 -14.80 0.53 6.74
C PHE A 137 -15.48 -0.64 7.43
N ILE A 138 -15.32 -0.73 8.77
CA ILE A 138 -15.92 -1.77 9.59
C ILE A 138 -16.84 -1.12 10.62
N GLU A 139 -18.05 -1.63 10.73
CA GLU A 139 -19.04 -1.15 11.71
C GLU A 139 -18.45 -1.22 13.14
N PRO A 140 -18.64 -0.18 13.97
CA PRO A 140 -18.14 -0.17 15.35
C PRO A 140 -18.66 -1.33 16.21
N GLN A 141 -19.90 -1.75 15.96
CA GLN A 141 -20.56 -2.87 16.66
C GLN A 141 -20.53 -4.16 15.82
N ASN A 142 -19.42 -4.38 15.09
CA ASN A 142 -19.27 -5.54 14.23
C ASN A 142 -19.43 -6.87 15.00
N SER A 143 -20.43 -7.64 14.63
CA SER A 143 -20.71 -8.98 15.18
C SER A 143 -20.01 -10.12 14.43
N TYR A 144 -19.34 -9.84 13.30
CA TYR A 144 -18.68 -10.84 12.44
C TYR A 144 -17.21 -11.07 12.80
N GLY A 145 -16.71 -10.52 13.92
CA GLY A 145 -15.36 -10.70 14.41
C GLY A 145 -14.29 -10.28 13.39
N ILE A 146 -13.44 -11.22 12.99
CA ILE A 146 -12.31 -10.98 12.07
C ILE A 146 -12.71 -10.96 10.58
N VAL A 147 -13.92 -11.41 10.23
CA VAL A 147 -14.34 -11.61 8.83
C VAL A 147 -14.20 -10.35 7.97
N PRO A 148 -14.66 -9.14 8.40
CA PRO A 148 -14.50 -7.94 7.58
C PRO A 148 -13.04 -7.55 7.37
N PHE A 149 -12.17 -7.77 8.36
CA PHE A 149 -10.72 -7.50 8.22
C PHE A 149 -10.09 -8.37 7.14
N VAL A 150 -10.41 -9.67 7.16
CA VAL A 150 -9.91 -10.63 6.17
C VAL A 150 -10.44 -10.30 4.78
N PHE A 151 -11.73 -9.99 4.65
CA PHE A 151 -12.35 -9.66 3.38
C PHE A 151 -11.73 -8.39 2.75
N LEU A 152 -11.61 -7.32 3.52
CA LEU A 152 -10.98 -6.07 3.07
C LEU A 152 -9.49 -6.28 2.77
N GLY A 153 -8.78 -7.04 3.60
CA GLY A 153 -7.37 -7.38 3.39
C GLY A 153 -7.15 -8.18 2.10
N ILE A 154 -8.00 -9.19 1.82
CA ILE A 154 -7.95 -9.95 0.55
C ILE A 154 -8.26 -9.04 -0.64
N THR A 155 -9.25 -8.15 -0.52
CA THR A 155 -9.57 -7.19 -1.58
C THR A 155 -8.36 -6.32 -1.92
N PHE A 156 -7.68 -5.78 -0.89
CA PHE A 156 -6.47 -4.98 -1.07
C PHE A 156 -5.32 -5.80 -1.66
N LEU A 157 -5.11 -7.03 -1.17
CA LEU A 157 -4.10 -7.95 -1.67
C LEU A 157 -4.32 -8.29 -3.14
N VAL A 158 -5.53 -8.64 -3.54
CA VAL A 158 -5.85 -8.99 -4.93
C VAL A 158 -5.63 -7.79 -5.86
N THR A 159 -6.18 -6.64 -5.53
CA THR A 159 -6.02 -5.42 -6.35
C THR A 159 -4.55 -4.99 -6.44
N GLY A 160 -3.82 -5.07 -5.32
CA GLY A 160 -2.39 -4.78 -5.25
C GLY A 160 -1.55 -5.77 -6.06
N THR A 161 -1.84 -7.07 -5.95
CA THR A 161 -1.13 -8.11 -6.71
C THR A 161 -1.34 -7.94 -8.22
N LEU A 162 -2.56 -7.65 -8.66
CA LEU A 162 -2.84 -7.37 -10.07
C LEU A 162 -2.06 -6.17 -10.59
N TRP A 163 -2.02 -5.08 -9.82
CA TRP A 163 -1.21 -3.92 -10.15
C TRP A 163 0.29 -4.23 -10.19
N CYS A 164 0.81 -4.95 -9.21
CA CYS A 164 2.21 -5.35 -9.14
C CYS A 164 2.61 -6.27 -10.30
N LEU A 165 1.75 -7.20 -10.71
CA LEU A 165 1.96 -8.02 -11.90
C LEU A 165 2.00 -7.17 -13.17
N LEU A 166 1.07 -6.23 -13.31
CA LEU A 166 1.09 -5.28 -14.44
C LEU A 166 2.42 -4.53 -14.51
N LEU A 167 2.92 -4.02 -13.38
CA LEU A 167 4.23 -3.38 -13.29
C LEU A 167 5.36 -4.32 -13.70
N ALA A 168 5.38 -5.55 -13.21
CA ALA A 168 6.41 -6.54 -13.53
C ALA A 168 6.44 -6.88 -15.02
N PHE A 169 5.27 -7.04 -15.66
CA PHE A 169 5.18 -7.33 -17.10
C PHE A 169 5.46 -6.12 -18.00
N CYS A 170 5.08 -4.93 -17.55
CA CYS A 170 5.26 -3.68 -18.32
C CYS A 170 6.53 -2.91 -17.91
N SER A 171 7.37 -3.46 -17.05
CA SER A 171 8.51 -2.77 -16.42
C SER A 171 9.42 -2.05 -17.41
N ALA A 172 9.81 -2.71 -18.52
CA ALA A 172 10.69 -2.10 -19.53
C ALA A 172 10.06 -0.86 -20.18
N ARG A 173 8.77 -0.91 -20.53
CA ARG A 173 8.03 0.20 -21.14
C ARG A 173 7.71 1.31 -20.13
N ALA A 174 7.23 0.93 -18.96
CA ALA A 174 6.90 1.88 -17.89
C ALA A 174 8.13 2.67 -17.45
N THR A 175 9.27 2.01 -17.29
CA THR A 175 10.53 2.67 -16.93
C THR A 175 11.05 3.58 -18.02
N ALA A 176 11.04 3.13 -19.28
CA ALA A 176 11.43 3.98 -20.40
C ALA A 176 10.57 5.24 -20.48
N PHE A 177 9.25 5.11 -20.34
CA PHE A 177 8.33 6.24 -20.33
C PHE A 177 8.59 7.22 -19.19
N LEU A 178 8.74 6.72 -17.95
CA LEU A 178 8.98 7.58 -16.78
C LEU A 178 10.38 8.21 -16.77
N ARG A 179 11.40 7.51 -17.28
CA ARG A 179 12.75 8.06 -17.43
C ARG A 179 12.81 9.17 -18.48
N GLN A 180 12.06 9.03 -19.57
CA GLN A 180 12.03 10.01 -20.65
C GLN A 180 11.09 11.19 -20.38
N ASN A 181 10.15 11.04 -19.43
CA ASN A 181 9.13 12.04 -19.18
C ASN A 181 9.07 12.47 -17.72
N ASN A 182 10.01 13.35 -17.34
CA ASN A 182 10.06 13.92 -15.99
C ASN A 182 8.75 14.62 -15.59
N SER A 183 8.02 15.20 -16.56
CA SER A 183 6.74 15.83 -16.31
C SER A 183 5.68 14.82 -15.86
N ALA A 184 5.63 13.64 -16.50
CA ALA A 184 4.70 12.58 -16.10
C ALA A 184 4.97 12.08 -14.67
N ALA A 185 6.24 11.87 -14.32
CA ALA A 185 6.64 11.48 -12.95
C ALA A 185 6.26 12.56 -11.91
N HIS A 186 6.47 13.83 -12.27
CA HIS A 186 6.13 14.97 -11.41
C HIS A 186 4.60 15.10 -11.18
N TRP A 187 3.80 14.99 -12.25
CA TRP A 187 2.36 15.04 -12.17
C TRP A 187 1.79 13.85 -11.36
N LEU A 188 2.34 12.65 -11.55
CA LEU A 188 1.96 11.48 -10.75
C LEU A 188 2.19 11.74 -9.25
N ASN A 189 3.35 12.26 -8.87
CA ASN A 189 3.65 12.61 -7.49
C ASN A 189 2.69 13.68 -6.94
N LYS A 190 2.34 14.70 -7.74
CA LYS A 190 1.38 15.73 -7.32
C LYS A 190 -0.02 15.17 -7.06
N ILE A 191 -0.53 14.36 -7.98
CA ILE A 191 -1.85 13.72 -7.84
C ILE A 191 -1.86 12.81 -6.61
N CYS A 192 -0.87 11.95 -6.46
CA CYS A 192 -0.78 11.02 -5.34
C CYS A 192 -0.65 11.74 -4.00
N GLY A 193 0.20 12.76 -3.93
CA GLY A 193 0.37 13.56 -2.71
C GLY A 193 -0.91 14.30 -2.32
N GLY A 194 -1.64 14.87 -3.28
CA GLY A 194 -2.94 15.48 -3.06
C GLY A 194 -3.98 14.49 -2.51
N ILE A 195 -4.01 13.28 -3.08
CA ILE A 195 -4.92 12.23 -2.60
C ILE A 195 -4.59 11.81 -1.17
N TYR A 196 -3.31 11.66 -0.81
CA TYR A 196 -2.93 11.33 0.57
C TYR A 196 -3.37 12.42 1.57
N LEU A 197 -3.23 13.70 1.21
CA LEU A 197 -3.72 14.79 2.06
C LEU A 197 -5.25 14.73 2.22
N LEU A 198 -5.98 14.50 1.15
CA LEU A 198 -7.45 14.34 1.21
C LEU A 198 -7.86 13.16 2.08
N LEU A 199 -7.19 12.01 1.94
CA LEU A 199 -7.44 10.84 2.77
C LEU A 199 -7.11 11.10 4.25
N GLY A 200 -6.02 11.81 4.54
CA GLY A 200 -5.65 12.22 5.90
C GLY A 200 -6.69 13.12 6.56
N VAL A 201 -7.18 14.12 5.83
CA VAL A 201 -8.27 15.01 6.32
C VAL A 201 -9.55 14.22 6.55
N LYS A 202 -9.95 13.38 5.58
CA LYS A 202 -11.13 12.55 5.71
C LYS A 202 -11.05 11.59 6.90
N LEU A 203 -9.85 11.06 7.17
CA LEU A 203 -9.59 10.21 8.32
C LEU A 203 -9.81 10.95 9.64
N LEU A 204 -9.37 12.21 9.75
CA LEU A 204 -9.59 13.04 10.95
C LEU A 204 -11.07 13.36 11.19
N THR A 205 -11.84 13.59 10.12
CA THR A 205 -13.26 13.95 10.19
C THR A 205 -14.20 12.74 10.31
N ALA A 206 -13.68 11.50 10.18
CA ALA A 206 -14.49 10.30 10.37
C ALA A 206 -14.91 10.18 11.84
N GLU A 207 -16.21 10.23 12.09
CA GLU A 207 -16.82 9.93 13.39
C GLU A 207 -16.98 8.41 13.56
N ARG A 208 -17.00 7.97 14.82
CA ARG A 208 -17.14 6.55 15.17
C ARG A 208 -18.60 6.17 15.25
#